data_4cc9ac8d4971fe76bace29cbb00af250
#
_entry.id   4cc9ac8d4971fe76bace29cbb00af250
#
_cell.length_a   1.000
_cell.length_b   1.000
_cell.length_c   1.000
_cell.angle_alpha   90.00
_cell.angle_beta   90.00
_cell.angle_gamma   90.00
#
_symmetry.space_group_name_H-M   'P 1'
#
loop_
_entity.id
_entity.type
_entity.pdbx_description
1 polymer ?
#
loop_
_entity_poly.entity_id
_entity_poly.type
_entity_poly.pdbx_seq_one_letter_code
_entity_poly.pdbx_strand_id
1 'polypeptide(L)'
;GIVDTKNFLKNLSKSVKFISNFKVKKIDHFKNKKILYNTVGDTISAKTVVWANGYEVKNELLKKICIPTSGQVTYIKKDTNFVNQKLNYSYGNFFSQEFNDLHQIGSTFSKDLNKNEDYNNKLNIRNIPLFLKEKFKSQLKVVNSRFSIRSSTANRLPYFGSLEKENEFFIGGMGSWGFTYAPFLSELLVKHIMHEPKIIETKLLEKLILDNRI
;
A
#
# COMPACT_ATOMS: atom_id res chain seq x y z
N GLY A 1 -15.11 3.45 7.93
CA GLY A 1 -14.32 4.14 8.94
C GLY A 1 -13.09 4.80 8.36
N ILE A 2 -12.50 5.69 9.11
CA ILE A 2 -11.20 6.32 8.78
C ILE A 2 -10.18 5.81 9.78
N VAL A 3 -8.99 5.51 9.28
CA VAL A 3 -7.83 5.13 10.09
C VAL A 3 -6.78 6.24 10.00
N ASP A 4 -6.33 6.73 11.14
CA ASP A 4 -5.11 7.54 11.21
C ASP A 4 -3.90 6.63 10.93
N THR A 5 -3.57 6.52 9.65
CA THR A 5 -2.56 5.58 9.15
C THR A 5 -1.18 5.86 9.75
N LYS A 6 -0.84 7.12 10.02
CA LYS A 6 0.45 7.50 10.59
C LYS A 6 0.60 7.00 12.03
N ASN A 7 -0.38 7.27 12.88
CA ASN A 7 -0.36 6.83 14.27
C ASN A 7 -0.52 5.32 14.39
N PHE A 8 -1.33 4.71 13.54
CA PHE A 8 -1.46 3.25 13.47
C PHE A 8 -0.12 2.57 13.16
N LEU A 9 0.58 2.98 12.11
CA LEU A 9 1.88 2.42 11.75
C LEU A 9 2.95 2.71 12.81
N LYS A 10 2.95 3.91 13.41
CA LYS A 10 3.85 4.25 14.52
C LYS A 10 3.63 3.33 15.73
N ASN A 11 2.40 2.97 16.03
CA ASN A 11 2.11 2.07 17.15
C ASN A 11 2.52 0.63 16.84
N LEU A 12 2.27 0.14 15.63
CA LEU A 12 2.74 -1.19 15.21
C LEU A 12 4.26 -1.30 15.23
N SER A 13 4.97 -0.26 14.81
CA SER A 13 6.45 -0.28 14.78
C SER A 13 7.12 -0.33 16.16
N LYS A 14 6.40 -0.03 17.25
CA LYS A 14 6.95 -0.13 18.62
C LYS A 14 7.25 -1.56 19.06
N SER A 15 6.57 -2.55 18.48
CA SER A 15 6.71 -3.97 18.82
C SER A 15 7.77 -4.70 18.00
N VAL A 16 8.39 -4.02 17.03
CA VAL A 16 9.38 -4.62 16.13
C VAL A 16 10.68 -3.81 16.09
N LYS A 17 11.80 -4.49 15.87
CA LYS A 17 13.07 -3.82 15.62
C LYS A 17 13.04 -3.22 14.20
N PHE A 18 13.01 -1.90 14.12
CA PHE A 18 13.01 -1.18 12.85
C PHE A 18 14.43 -0.69 12.50
N ILE A 19 14.88 -1.03 11.29
CA ILE A 19 16.16 -0.56 10.73
C ILE A 19 15.85 0.32 9.52
N SER A 20 16.07 1.62 9.65
CA SER A 20 15.89 2.58 8.56
C SER A 20 17.08 2.59 7.61
N ASN A 21 16.85 3.06 6.38
CA ASN A 21 17.90 3.26 5.36
C ASN A 21 18.64 1.98 4.93
N PHE A 22 18.06 0.81 5.15
CA PHE A 22 18.61 -0.46 4.72
C PHE A 22 17.92 -0.94 3.44
N LYS A 23 18.31 -0.40 2.28
CA LYS A 23 17.80 -0.88 0.98
C LYS A 23 18.59 -2.11 0.54
N VAL A 24 17.94 -3.27 0.54
CA VAL A 24 18.57 -4.53 0.14
C VAL A 24 19.03 -4.46 -1.31
N LYS A 25 20.35 -4.63 -1.54
CA LYS A 25 20.98 -4.70 -2.87
C LYS A 25 21.17 -6.16 -3.32
N LYS A 26 21.66 -7.00 -2.42
CA LYS A 26 22.04 -8.39 -2.67
C LYS A 26 21.61 -9.26 -1.50
N ILE A 27 21.35 -10.55 -1.78
CA ILE A 27 21.13 -11.58 -0.77
C ILE A 27 22.01 -12.78 -1.12
N ASP A 28 22.74 -13.28 -0.14
CA ASP A 28 23.49 -14.52 -0.22
C ASP A 28 22.77 -15.61 0.59
N HIS A 29 22.65 -16.80 0.02
CA HIS A 29 21.91 -17.91 0.57
C HIS A 29 22.88 -18.96 1.12
N PHE A 30 22.72 -19.30 2.39
CA PHE A 30 23.41 -20.38 3.07
C PHE A 30 22.37 -21.38 3.60
N LYS A 31 22.78 -22.61 3.88
CA LYS A 31 21.86 -23.69 4.30
C LYS A 31 20.90 -23.28 5.44
N ASN A 32 21.38 -22.54 6.45
CA ASN A 32 20.59 -22.21 7.64
C ASN A 32 20.39 -20.70 7.83
N LYS A 33 20.89 -19.85 6.94
CA LYS A 33 20.80 -18.41 7.05
C LYS A 33 20.91 -17.72 5.72
N LYS A 34 20.42 -16.51 5.66
CA LYS A 34 20.59 -15.57 4.54
C LYS A 34 21.33 -14.35 5.04
N ILE A 35 22.15 -13.77 4.20
CA ILE A 35 22.83 -12.49 4.48
C ILE A 35 22.34 -11.49 3.46
N LEU A 36 21.67 -10.45 3.95
CA LEU A 36 21.19 -9.34 3.15
C LEU A 36 22.22 -8.21 3.21
N TYR A 37 22.55 -7.65 2.07
CA TYR A 37 23.50 -6.54 1.93
C TYR A 37 22.75 -5.29 1.46
N ASN A 38 23.02 -4.16 2.05
CA ASN A 38 22.55 -2.88 1.55
C ASN A 38 23.51 -2.29 0.49
N THR A 39 23.24 -1.07 0.04
CA THR A 39 24.03 -0.38 -0.99
C THR A 39 25.39 0.09 -0.50
N VAL A 40 25.58 0.23 0.80
CA VAL A 40 26.85 0.72 1.42
C VAL A 40 27.69 -0.39 2.06
N GLY A 41 27.21 -1.65 1.99
CA GLY A 41 27.97 -2.81 2.45
C GLY A 41 27.58 -3.34 3.84
N ASP A 42 26.64 -2.67 4.54
CA ASP A 42 26.14 -3.23 5.81
C ASP A 42 25.36 -4.52 5.56
N THR A 43 25.33 -5.38 6.57
CA THR A 43 24.72 -6.71 6.47
C THR A 43 23.68 -6.97 7.56
N ILE A 44 22.66 -7.75 7.21
CA ILE A 44 21.71 -8.34 8.14
C ILE A 44 21.65 -9.84 7.89
N SER A 45 21.76 -10.63 8.96
CA SER A 45 21.59 -12.08 8.90
C SER A 45 20.18 -12.46 9.33
N ALA A 46 19.50 -13.32 8.55
CA ALA A 46 18.16 -13.82 8.84
C ALA A 46 18.04 -15.30 8.47
N LYS A 47 17.20 -16.05 9.19
CA LYS A 47 16.80 -17.41 8.81
C LYS A 47 15.69 -17.38 7.76
N THR A 48 14.72 -16.50 7.94
CA THR A 48 13.55 -16.32 7.08
C THR A 48 13.49 -14.90 6.61
N VAL A 49 13.12 -14.69 5.35
CA VAL A 49 12.92 -13.38 4.73
C VAL A 49 11.51 -13.26 4.18
N VAL A 50 10.82 -12.19 4.54
CA VAL A 50 9.51 -11.84 3.96
C VAL A 50 9.66 -10.56 3.15
N TRP A 51 9.40 -10.66 1.85
CA TRP A 51 9.41 -9.52 0.94
C TRP A 51 8.05 -8.84 0.96
N ALA A 52 8.01 -7.64 1.53
CA ALA A 52 6.83 -6.76 1.59
C ALA A 52 7.12 -5.38 1.00
N ASN A 53 7.94 -5.34 -0.06
CA ASN A 53 8.56 -4.14 -0.63
C ASN A 53 7.69 -3.42 -1.67
N GLY A 54 6.40 -3.69 -1.69
CA GLY A 54 5.42 -2.99 -2.53
C GLY A 54 5.67 -3.24 -4.02
N TYR A 55 5.82 -2.16 -4.82
CA TYR A 55 6.06 -2.28 -6.25
C TYR A 55 7.54 -2.46 -6.62
N GLU A 56 8.47 -2.25 -5.70
CA GLU A 56 9.91 -2.40 -5.93
C GLU A 56 10.36 -3.88 -5.87
N VAL A 57 9.57 -4.77 -6.47
CA VAL A 57 9.90 -6.19 -6.53
C VAL A 57 11.04 -6.45 -7.51
N LYS A 58 12.01 -7.28 -7.09
CA LYS A 58 13.16 -7.66 -7.94
C LYS A 58 12.99 -9.02 -8.59
N ASN A 59 12.23 -9.91 -7.97
CA ASN A 59 11.95 -11.25 -8.48
C ASN A 59 11.13 -11.16 -9.79
N GLU A 60 11.54 -11.87 -10.83
CA GLU A 60 10.93 -11.80 -12.17
C GLU A 60 9.47 -12.28 -12.19
N LEU A 61 9.15 -13.32 -11.40
CA LEU A 61 7.79 -13.78 -11.27
C LEU A 61 6.90 -12.68 -10.66
N LEU A 62 7.36 -12.08 -9.55
CA LEU A 62 6.62 -11.01 -8.87
C LEU A 62 6.44 -9.76 -9.74
N LYS A 63 7.40 -9.46 -10.64
CA LYS A 63 7.25 -8.38 -11.62
C LYS A 63 6.11 -8.63 -12.61
N LYS A 64 5.84 -9.89 -12.96
CA LYS A 64 4.72 -10.25 -13.84
C LYS A 64 3.37 -10.15 -13.12
N ILE A 65 3.35 -10.41 -11.82
CA ILE A 65 2.14 -10.42 -10.99
C ILE A 65 1.82 -9.03 -10.45
N CYS A 66 2.83 -8.32 -9.95
CA CYS A 66 2.68 -7.02 -9.31
C CYS A 66 2.75 -5.88 -10.32
N ILE A 67 1.62 -5.27 -10.58
CA ILE A 67 1.47 -4.17 -11.52
C ILE A 67 1.60 -2.84 -10.77
N PRO A 68 2.64 -2.04 -11.03
CA PRO A 68 2.76 -0.73 -10.44
C PRO A 68 1.65 0.18 -10.96
N THR A 69 1.00 0.89 -10.05
CA THR A 69 -0.08 1.83 -10.37
C THR A 69 0.12 3.10 -9.57
N SER A 70 0.32 4.20 -10.26
CA SER A 70 0.48 5.51 -9.62
C SER A 70 -0.84 6.08 -9.13
N GLY A 71 -0.76 6.97 -8.15
CA GLY A 71 -1.91 7.73 -7.70
C GLY A 71 -1.50 8.91 -6.84
N GLN A 72 -2.35 9.93 -6.85
CA GLN A 72 -2.14 11.15 -6.09
C GLN A 72 -3.37 11.50 -5.28
N VAL A 73 -3.12 11.88 -4.03
CA VAL A 73 -4.09 12.51 -3.14
C VAL A 73 -3.81 14.01 -3.14
N THR A 74 -4.85 14.81 -3.27
CA THR A 74 -4.80 16.26 -3.22
C THR A 74 -5.33 16.74 -1.88
N TYR A 75 -4.62 17.67 -1.26
CA TYR A 75 -5.03 18.34 -0.02
C TYR A 75 -5.53 19.73 -0.36
N ILE A 76 -6.76 20.02 0.04
CA ILE A 76 -7.36 21.35 -0.11
C ILE A 76 -7.57 21.99 1.24
N LYS A 77 -7.45 23.33 1.30
CA LYS A 77 -7.71 24.08 2.51
C LYS A 77 -9.19 23.99 2.85
N LYS A 78 -9.48 23.89 4.15
CA LYS A 78 -10.85 24.03 4.66
C LYS A 78 -11.45 25.34 4.19
N ASP A 79 -12.66 25.27 3.65
CA ASP A 79 -13.50 26.44 3.46
C ASP A 79 -14.28 26.70 4.76
N THR A 80 -14.16 27.88 5.33
CA THR A 80 -14.87 28.26 6.56
C THR A 80 -16.38 28.24 6.40
N ASN A 81 -16.87 28.31 5.16
CA ASN A 81 -18.29 28.18 4.81
C ASN A 81 -18.74 26.72 4.67
N PHE A 82 -17.81 25.79 4.64
CA PHE A 82 -18.10 24.36 4.58
C PHE A 82 -18.36 23.85 5.99
N VAL A 83 -19.58 24.09 6.46
CA VAL A 83 -19.99 23.85 7.84
C VAL A 83 -19.90 22.37 8.19
N ASN A 84 -19.04 22.07 9.20
CA ASN A 84 -19.04 20.85 10.04
C ASN A 84 -19.41 19.52 9.37
N GLN A 85 -18.78 19.18 8.26
CA GLN A 85 -19.01 17.85 7.71
C GLN A 85 -18.06 16.83 8.33
N LYS A 86 -18.55 16.14 9.34
CA LYS A 86 -17.91 14.94 9.93
C LYS A 86 -18.03 13.72 9.02
N LEU A 87 -18.43 13.91 7.76
CA LEU A 87 -18.71 12.82 6.83
C LEU A 87 -17.57 12.65 5.81
N ASN A 88 -17.31 11.41 5.48
CA ASN A 88 -16.47 11.03 4.38
C ASN A 88 -17.34 10.55 3.23
N TYR A 89 -17.02 10.98 2.03
CA TYR A 89 -17.72 10.60 0.82
C TYR A 89 -16.87 9.66 -0.01
N SER A 90 -17.46 8.56 -0.46
CA SER A 90 -16.84 7.63 -1.43
C SER A 90 -17.71 7.61 -2.68
N TYR A 91 -17.14 7.85 -3.85
CA TYR A 91 -17.82 7.98 -5.13
C TYR A 91 -16.97 7.48 -6.31
N GLY A 92 -16.24 6.38 -6.10
CA GLY A 92 -15.16 5.95 -7.01
C GLY A 92 -13.80 6.59 -6.68
N ASN A 93 -13.86 7.82 -6.17
CA ASN A 93 -12.81 8.51 -5.41
C ASN A 93 -13.28 8.71 -3.98
N PHE A 94 -12.56 9.52 -3.20
CA PHE A 94 -12.99 9.90 -1.86
C PHE A 94 -12.83 11.39 -1.61
N PHE A 95 -13.66 11.91 -0.73
CA PHE A 95 -13.53 13.22 -0.11
C PHE A 95 -13.58 13.01 1.40
N SER A 96 -12.49 13.32 2.10
CA SER A 96 -12.42 13.13 3.55
C SER A 96 -13.09 14.27 4.31
N GLN A 97 -13.55 13.94 5.51
CA GLN A 97 -13.81 14.98 6.52
C GLN A 97 -12.54 15.80 6.77
N GLU A 98 -12.72 16.95 7.39
CA GLU A 98 -11.62 17.79 7.81
C GLU A 98 -10.67 17.07 8.78
N PHE A 99 -9.38 17.26 8.55
CA PHE A 99 -8.32 16.87 9.45
C PHE A 99 -7.18 17.90 9.37
N ASN A 100 -6.84 18.55 10.50
CA ASN A 100 -5.84 19.62 10.56
C ASN A 100 -6.10 20.75 9.52
N ASP A 101 -7.31 21.26 9.48
CA ASP A 101 -7.76 22.32 8.54
C ASP A 101 -7.66 21.96 7.05
N LEU A 102 -7.53 20.69 6.73
CA LEU A 102 -7.44 20.20 5.36
C LEU A 102 -8.48 19.11 5.08
N HIS A 103 -8.98 19.10 3.85
CA HIS A 103 -9.69 17.95 3.29
C HIS A 103 -8.77 17.21 2.32
N GLN A 104 -8.90 15.90 2.25
CA GLN A 104 -8.19 15.05 1.29
C GLN A 104 -9.17 14.63 0.19
N ILE A 105 -8.73 14.79 -1.04
CA ILE A 105 -9.48 14.38 -2.22
C ILE A 105 -8.65 13.38 -3.00
N GLY A 106 -9.22 12.35 -3.46
CA GLY A 106 -8.50 11.39 -4.30
C GLY A 106 -9.19 10.06 -4.41
N SER A 107 -8.42 9.18 -4.95
CA SER A 107 -7.09 9.33 -5.52
C SER A 107 -7.15 9.11 -7.04
N THR A 108 -6.21 9.71 -7.76
CA THR A 108 -6.03 9.33 -9.16
C THR A 108 -5.48 7.90 -9.26
N PHE A 109 -5.70 7.28 -10.40
CA PHE A 109 -5.14 5.97 -10.78
C PHE A 109 -4.60 6.06 -12.19
N SER A 110 -3.33 5.70 -12.39
CA SER A 110 -2.69 5.68 -13.69
C SER A 110 -1.68 4.54 -13.80
N LYS A 111 -1.51 4.01 -15.01
CA LYS A 111 -0.40 3.13 -15.37
C LYS A 111 0.88 3.94 -15.67
N ASP A 112 0.74 5.22 -15.98
CA ASP A 112 1.87 6.13 -16.07
C ASP A 112 2.41 6.38 -14.65
N LEU A 113 3.66 6.06 -14.44
CA LEU A 113 4.34 6.19 -13.15
C LEU A 113 4.98 7.56 -12.94
N ASN A 114 4.92 8.43 -13.94
CA ASN A 114 5.45 9.77 -13.84
C ASN A 114 4.53 10.65 -12.99
N LYS A 115 5.16 11.46 -12.14
CA LYS A 115 4.44 12.44 -11.34
C LYS A 115 4.07 13.64 -12.22
N ASN A 116 2.77 13.86 -12.38
CA ASN A 116 2.22 15.09 -12.94
C ASN A 116 1.26 15.72 -11.94
N GLU A 117 1.83 16.55 -11.06
CA GLU A 117 1.12 17.07 -9.90
C GLU A 117 -0.07 17.93 -10.27
N ASP A 118 0.12 18.89 -11.19
CA ASP A 118 -0.94 19.82 -11.57
C ASP A 118 -2.10 19.12 -12.28
N TYR A 119 -1.79 18.22 -13.21
CA TYR A 119 -2.80 17.43 -13.89
C TYR A 119 -3.62 16.59 -12.90
N ASN A 120 -2.94 15.88 -12.00
CA ASN A 120 -3.59 15.03 -11.02
C ASN A 120 -4.43 15.82 -10.01
N ASN A 121 -3.98 17.01 -9.59
CA ASN A 121 -4.76 17.90 -8.74
C ASN A 121 -6.04 18.38 -9.44
N LYS A 122 -5.93 18.79 -10.70
CA LYS A 122 -7.08 19.20 -11.52
C LYS A 122 -8.07 18.03 -11.70
N LEU A 123 -7.56 16.83 -11.94
CA LEU A 123 -8.38 15.63 -12.11
C LEU A 123 -9.12 15.26 -10.80
N ASN A 124 -8.45 15.31 -9.66
CA ASN A 124 -9.08 15.05 -8.36
C ASN A 124 -10.19 16.06 -8.06
N ILE A 125 -9.95 17.36 -8.31
CA ILE A 125 -10.96 18.41 -8.14
C ILE A 125 -12.12 18.23 -9.12
N ARG A 126 -11.82 17.93 -10.39
CA ARG A 126 -12.85 17.70 -11.42
C ARG A 126 -13.79 16.55 -11.02
N ASN A 127 -13.27 15.51 -10.42
CA ASN A 127 -14.02 14.32 -10.03
C ASN A 127 -14.84 14.49 -8.74
N ILE A 128 -14.75 15.62 -8.05
CA ILE A 128 -15.65 15.89 -6.91
C ILE A 128 -17.09 15.96 -7.41
N PRO A 129 -18.04 15.24 -6.80
CA PRO A 129 -19.46 15.30 -7.15
C PRO A 129 -20.01 16.73 -7.07
N LEU A 130 -20.95 17.04 -7.95
CA LEU A 130 -21.51 18.40 -8.07
C LEU A 130 -22.12 18.87 -6.74
N PHE A 131 -22.90 18.01 -6.07
CA PHE A 131 -23.53 18.33 -4.79
C PHE A 131 -22.54 18.67 -3.66
N LEU A 132 -21.28 18.18 -3.77
CA LEU A 132 -20.20 18.57 -2.86
C LEU A 132 -19.60 19.91 -3.30
N LYS A 133 -19.40 20.12 -4.61
CA LYS A 133 -18.86 21.38 -5.14
C LYS A 133 -19.73 22.58 -4.79
N GLU A 134 -21.06 22.42 -4.85
CA GLU A 134 -22.01 23.47 -4.51
C GLU A 134 -21.96 23.90 -3.05
N LYS A 135 -21.40 23.08 -2.18
CA LYS A 135 -21.18 23.42 -0.77
C LYS A 135 -19.97 24.31 -0.54
N PHE A 136 -19.05 24.40 -1.50
CA PHE A 136 -17.91 25.29 -1.45
C PHE A 136 -18.30 26.65 -2.04
N LYS A 137 -18.39 27.66 -1.20
CA LYS A 137 -18.67 29.03 -1.63
C LYS A 137 -17.46 29.74 -2.21
N SER A 138 -16.26 29.26 -1.91
CA SER A 138 -14.99 29.78 -2.41
C SER A 138 -14.33 28.79 -3.38
N GLN A 139 -13.38 29.29 -4.15
CA GLN A 139 -12.56 28.46 -5.01
C GLN A 139 -11.72 27.48 -4.18
N LEU A 140 -11.74 26.19 -4.54
CA LEU A 140 -10.96 25.16 -3.87
C LEU A 140 -9.46 25.44 -4.02
N LYS A 141 -8.80 25.75 -2.92
CA LYS A 141 -7.36 26.05 -2.90
C LYS A 141 -6.57 24.77 -2.57
N VAL A 142 -5.81 24.28 -3.55
CA VAL A 142 -4.84 23.20 -3.32
C VAL A 142 -3.69 23.75 -2.47
N VAL A 143 -3.35 23.02 -1.41
CA VAL A 143 -2.26 23.39 -0.48
C VAL A 143 -1.09 22.44 -0.63
N ASN A 144 -1.37 21.16 -0.90
CA ASN A 144 -0.35 20.12 -1.01
C ASN A 144 -0.90 18.93 -1.81
N SER A 145 -0.02 18.03 -2.19
CA SER A 145 -0.39 16.75 -2.77
C SER A 145 0.59 15.66 -2.36
N ARG A 146 0.13 14.42 -2.38
CA ARG A 146 0.96 13.24 -2.12
C ARG A 146 0.83 12.24 -3.27
N PHE A 147 1.90 12.07 -3.99
CA PHE A 147 2.03 11.06 -5.04
C PHE A 147 2.63 9.77 -4.46
N SER A 148 2.16 8.62 -4.94
CA SER A 148 2.69 7.31 -4.55
C SER A 148 2.44 6.28 -5.64
N ILE A 149 3.26 5.24 -5.67
CA ILE A 149 3.08 4.08 -6.54
C ILE A 149 2.63 2.91 -5.68
N ARG A 150 1.54 2.26 -6.07
CA ARG A 150 0.97 1.08 -5.43
C ARG A 150 1.39 -0.16 -6.18
N SER A 151 1.52 -1.27 -5.47
CA SER A 151 1.59 -2.60 -6.07
C SER A 151 0.17 -3.15 -6.18
N SER A 152 -0.33 -3.24 -7.38
CA SER A 152 -1.63 -3.84 -7.70
C SER A 152 -1.43 -5.18 -8.39
N THR A 153 -2.52 -5.90 -8.67
CA THR A 153 -2.52 -7.15 -9.44
C THR A 153 -3.61 -7.10 -10.50
N ALA A 154 -3.53 -7.93 -11.52
CA ALA A 154 -4.50 -7.94 -12.61
C ALA A 154 -5.93 -8.26 -12.12
N ASN A 155 -6.07 -9.18 -11.18
CA ASN A 155 -7.36 -9.58 -10.60
C ASN A 155 -7.75 -8.77 -9.36
N ARG A 156 -6.95 -7.76 -8.96
CA ARG A 156 -7.13 -6.92 -7.77
C ARG A 156 -7.12 -7.68 -6.44
N LEU A 157 -6.68 -8.92 -6.41
CA LEU A 157 -6.47 -9.70 -5.20
C LEU A 157 -5.01 -9.65 -4.79
N PRO A 158 -4.70 -9.48 -3.50
CA PRO A 158 -3.34 -9.58 -3.00
C PRO A 158 -2.82 -11.02 -3.06
N TYR A 159 -1.51 -11.18 -2.92
CA TYR A 159 -0.87 -12.48 -2.85
C TYR A 159 0.07 -12.59 -1.66
N PHE A 160 0.20 -13.80 -1.14
CA PHE A 160 1.23 -14.19 -0.19
C PHE A 160 1.66 -15.64 -0.48
N GLY A 161 2.82 -16.04 -0.02
CA GLY A 161 3.30 -17.42 -0.15
C GLY A 161 4.80 -17.52 -0.25
N SER A 162 5.26 -18.73 -0.54
CA SER A 162 6.67 -19.06 -0.70
C SER A 162 7.21 -18.54 -2.03
N LEU A 163 8.49 -18.23 -2.06
CA LEU A 163 9.24 -17.99 -3.28
C LEU A 163 10.10 -19.24 -3.60
N GLU A 164 10.74 -19.23 -4.78
CA GLU A 164 11.60 -20.33 -5.25
C GLU A 164 12.73 -20.69 -4.27
N LYS A 165 13.21 -19.72 -3.52
CA LYS A 165 14.28 -19.94 -2.54
C LYS A 165 13.71 -20.31 -1.19
N GLU A 166 14.25 -21.39 -0.62
CA GLU A 166 13.86 -21.88 0.70
C GLU A 166 13.84 -20.76 1.77
N ASN A 167 12.81 -20.73 2.61
CA ASN A 167 12.60 -19.72 3.65
C ASN A 167 12.56 -18.27 3.14
N GLU A 168 12.16 -18.06 1.90
CA GLU A 168 11.80 -16.77 1.36
C GLU A 168 10.32 -16.73 1.01
N PHE A 169 9.67 -15.66 1.45
CA PHE A 169 8.24 -15.48 1.31
C PHE A 169 7.93 -14.10 0.75
N PHE A 170 6.76 -13.96 0.20
CA PHE A 170 6.23 -12.70 -0.32
C PHE A 170 4.86 -12.40 0.25
N ILE A 171 4.58 -11.13 0.45
CA ILE A 171 3.24 -10.58 0.71
C ILE A 171 3.12 -9.24 -0.01
N GLY A 172 2.09 -9.08 -0.84
CA GLY A 172 1.92 -7.83 -1.59
C GLY A 172 0.78 -7.84 -2.58
N GLY A 173 0.81 -6.91 -3.54
CA GLY A 173 -0.23 -6.76 -4.54
C GLY A 173 -1.54 -6.17 -4.01
N MET A 174 -1.52 -5.49 -2.86
CA MET A 174 -2.71 -5.04 -2.12
C MET A 174 -3.41 -3.82 -2.74
N GLY A 175 -2.80 -3.17 -3.72
CA GLY A 175 -3.33 -1.98 -4.37
C GLY A 175 -3.68 -0.87 -3.37
N SER A 176 -4.94 -0.41 -3.38
CA SER A 176 -5.46 0.59 -2.45
C SER A 176 -6.05 0.00 -1.15
N TRP A 177 -6.09 -1.32 -1.01
CA TRP A 177 -6.73 -2.03 0.09
C TRP A 177 -5.76 -2.54 1.16
N GLY A 178 -4.53 -1.99 1.20
CA GLY A 178 -3.48 -2.46 2.08
C GLY A 178 -3.89 -2.52 3.56
N PHE A 179 -4.53 -1.47 4.08
CA PHE A 179 -4.99 -1.46 5.48
C PHE A 179 -6.10 -2.46 5.79
N THR A 180 -6.86 -2.88 4.78
CA THR A 180 -7.90 -3.89 4.93
C THR A 180 -7.32 -5.30 4.87
N TYR A 181 -6.44 -5.56 3.90
CA TYR A 181 -5.92 -6.91 3.67
C TYR A 181 -4.70 -7.26 4.53
N ALA A 182 -3.81 -6.30 4.82
CA ALA A 182 -2.53 -6.60 5.44
C ALA A 182 -2.64 -7.35 6.79
N PRO A 183 -3.52 -6.99 7.73
CA PRO A 183 -3.62 -7.71 8.99
C PRO A 183 -3.99 -9.19 8.79
N PHE A 184 -5.02 -9.43 7.98
CA PHE A 184 -5.50 -10.78 7.69
C PHE A 184 -4.48 -11.62 6.93
N LEU A 185 -3.88 -11.05 5.87
CA LEU A 185 -2.88 -11.76 5.07
C LEU A 185 -1.59 -12.01 5.84
N SER A 186 -1.21 -11.13 6.75
CA SER A 186 -0.04 -11.34 7.60
C SER A 186 -0.25 -12.52 8.54
N GLU A 187 -1.45 -12.67 9.10
CA GLU A 187 -1.79 -13.85 9.91
C GLU A 187 -1.72 -15.14 9.09
N LEU A 188 -2.32 -15.14 7.88
CA LEU A 188 -2.26 -16.29 6.98
C LEU A 188 -0.83 -16.64 6.57
N LEU A 189 0.00 -15.62 6.30
CA LEU A 189 1.40 -15.84 5.95
C LEU A 189 2.18 -16.45 7.12
N VAL A 190 1.97 -15.97 8.34
CA VAL A 190 2.61 -16.56 9.54
C VAL A 190 2.21 -18.02 9.69
N LYS A 191 0.91 -18.35 9.59
CA LYS A 191 0.44 -19.74 9.62
C LYS A 191 1.06 -20.58 8.49
N HIS A 192 1.23 -20.00 7.30
CA HIS A 192 1.91 -20.66 6.18
C HIS A 192 3.39 -20.96 6.50
N ILE A 193 4.12 -20.00 7.05
CA ILE A 193 5.53 -20.15 7.46
C ILE A 193 5.68 -21.20 8.57
N MET A 194 4.74 -21.23 9.51
CA MET A 194 4.75 -22.16 10.64
C MET A 194 4.15 -23.53 10.33
N HIS A 195 3.70 -23.76 9.09
CA HIS A 195 2.97 -24.96 8.66
C HIS A 195 1.70 -25.26 9.48
N GLU A 196 1.08 -24.21 10.01
CA GLU A 196 -0.16 -24.31 10.78
C GLU A 196 -1.40 -24.35 9.87
N PRO A 197 -2.52 -24.96 10.33
CA PRO A 197 -3.78 -24.95 9.59
C PRO A 197 -4.28 -23.51 9.35
N LYS A 198 -4.73 -23.25 8.11
CA LYS A 198 -5.33 -21.97 7.72
C LYS A 198 -6.85 -22.11 7.75
N ILE A 199 -7.51 -21.39 8.65
CA ILE A 199 -8.99 -21.36 8.75
C ILE A 199 -9.53 -20.36 7.73
N ILE A 200 -9.72 -20.80 6.49
CA ILE A 200 -10.23 -20.00 5.38
C ILE A 200 -10.85 -20.94 4.33
N GLU A 201 -11.83 -20.45 3.61
CA GLU A 201 -12.41 -21.19 2.49
C GLU A 201 -11.34 -21.54 1.45
N THR A 202 -11.23 -22.82 1.08
CA THR A 202 -10.18 -23.34 0.21
C THR A 202 -10.10 -22.58 -1.12
N LYS A 203 -11.24 -22.33 -1.77
CA LYS A 203 -11.31 -21.58 -3.04
C LYS A 203 -10.75 -20.15 -2.94
N LEU A 204 -10.94 -19.48 -1.81
CA LEU A 204 -10.36 -18.14 -1.59
C LEU A 204 -8.86 -18.25 -1.33
N LEU A 205 -8.45 -19.23 -0.53
CA LEU A 205 -7.05 -19.47 -0.22
C LEU A 205 -6.24 -19.74 -1.49
N GLU A 206 -6.74 -20.61 -2.39
CA GLU A 206 -6.10 -20.90 -3.68
C GLU A 206 -5.90 -19.67 -4.56
N LYS A 207 -6.79 -18.67 -4.46
CA LYS A 207 -6.66 -17.41 -5.19
C LYS A 207 -5.63 -16.46 -4.59
N LEU A 208 -5.29 -16.61 -3.33
CA LEU A 208 -4.40 -15.72 -2.59
C LEU A 208 -2.98 -16.28 -2.46
N ILE A 209 -2.82 -17.61 -2.50
CA ILE A 209 -1.52 -18.26 -2.38
C ILE A 209 -0.76 -18.17 -3.71
N LEU A 210 0.47 -17.71 -3.62
CA LEU A 210 1.37 -17.58 -4.76
C LEU A 210 1.80 -18.94 -5.31
N ASP A 211 2.01 -19.93 -4.45
CA ASP A 211 2.52 -21.27 -4.76
C ASP A 211 1.70 -22.02 -5.81
N ASN A 212 0.40 -21.75 -5.91
CA ASN A 212 -0.51 -22.37 -6.89
C ASN A 212 -0.52 -21.68 -8.26
N ARG A 213 0.40 -20.74 -8.52
CA ARG A 213 0.40 -19.90 -9.74
C ARG A 213 1.77 -19.83 -10.43
N ILE A 214 2.70 -20.62 -9.97
CA ILE A 214 4.06 -20.78 -10.52
C ILE A 214 4.11 -21.94 -11.47
#